data_08057cb810b2e3f4298ef6894f855683
#
_entry.id   08057cb810b2e3f4298ef6894f855683
#
_cell.length_a   1.000
_cell.length_b   1.000
_cell.length_c   1.000
_cell.angle_alpha   90.00
_cell.angle_beta   90.00
_cell.angle_gamma   90.00
#
_symmetry.space_group_name_H-M   'P 1'
#
loop_
_entity.id
_entity.type
_entity.pdbx_description
1 polymer ?
#
loop_
_entity_poly.entity_id
_entity_poly.type
_entity_poly.pdbx_seq_one_letter_code
_entity_poly.pdbx_strand_id
1 'polypeptide(L)'
;MMRSSKKSIQQLIGVVIFSLITTVLSSGCSDSNAADHVTLEQARAEFESGKAVLVDVRESSEHKTGVADGAVLLPMSELTQKPNLLPKNPDQPVLLICNTQNRSKATLQLLKQQGYQNIRYVEGGMSQWSAQGWPLVSPK
;
A
#
# COMPACT_ATOMS: atom_id res chain seq x y z
N MET A 1 -60.08 58.92 -38.26
CA MET A 1 -59.80 59.08 -36.83
C MET A 1 -59.04 57.94 -36.31
N MET A 2 -57.80 58.18 -36.12
CA MET A 2 -56.81 57.76 -35.21
C MET A 2 -57.27 56.82 -34.09
N ARG A 3 -56.57 55.68 -33.97
CA ARG A 3 -56.12 55.24 -32.68
C ARG A 3 -55.04 54.14 -32.83
N SER A 4 -53.92 54.57 -32.44
CA SER A 4 -52.73 53.82 -32.14
C SER A 4 -53.04 52.62 -31.23
N SER A 5 -52.65 51.45 -31.69
CA SER A 5 -52.60 50.27 -30.83
C SER A 5 -51.16 49.95 -30.56
N LYS A 6 -50.72 50.27 -29.38
CA LYS A 6 -49.40 49.91 -28.87
C LYS A 6 -49.43 48.39 -28.63
N LYS A 7 -48.78 47.66 -29.51
CA LYS A 7 -48.50 46.26 -29.28
C LYS A 7 -47.34 46.18 -28.26
N SER A 8 -47.70 45.79 -27.10
CA SER A 8 -46.76 45.40 -26.06
C SER A 8 -46.00 44.17 -26.53
N ILE A 9 -44.75 44.42 -26.85
CA ILE A 9 -43.85 43.33 -27.11
C ILE A 9 -43.42 42.82 -25.74
N GLN A 10 -44.08 41.84 -25.25
CA GLN A 10 -43.58 41.03 -24.18
C GLN A 10 -42.53 40.11 -24.78
N GLN A 11 -41.30 40.55 -24.65
CA GLN A 11 -40.17 39.68 -24.89
C GLN A 11 -40.20 38.58 -23.85
N LEU A 12 -40.50 37.42 -24.35
CA LEU A 12 -40.21 36.18 -23.66
C LEU A 12 -38.68 36.05 -23.55
N ILE A 13 -38.16 36.51 -22.44
CA ILE A 13 -36.80 36.20 -22.05
C ILE A 13 -36.81 34.73 -21.63
N GLY A 14 -36.57 33.89 -22.62
CA GLY A 14 -36.22 32.52 -22.38
C GLY A 14 -34.86 32.49 -21.68
N VAL A 15 -34.90 32.39 -20.38
CA VAL A 15 -33.69 32.08 -19.60
C VAL A 15 -33.35 30.64 -19.90
N VAL A 16 -32.53 30.44 -20.91
CA VAL A 16 -31.84 29.20 -21.12
C VAL A 16 -30.78 29.12 -20.01
N ILE A 17 -31.17 28.51 -18.90
CA ILE A 17 -30.24 28.08 -17.89
C ILE A 17 -29.46 26.93 -18.53
N PHE A 18 -28.36 27.28 -19.18
CA PHE A 18 -27.36 26.32 -19.60
C PHE A 18 -26.64 25.87 -18.32
N SER A 19 -27.20 24.83 -17.73
CA SER A 19 -26.60 24.15 -16.60
C SER A 19 -25.27 23.54 -17.11
N LEU A 20 -24.19 24.29 -16.95
CA LEU A 20 -22.84 23.77 -17.07
C LEU A 20 -22.67 22.76 -15.92
N ILE A 21 -22.97 21.51 -16.22
CA ILE A 21 -22.47 20.41 -15.42
C ILE A 21 -20.98 20.36 -15.69
N THR A 22 -20.23 21.08 -14.89
CA THR A 22 -18.79 20.87 -14.78
C THR A 22 -18.59 19.51 -14.11
N THR A 23 -18.49 18.49 -14.94
CA THR A 23 -17.95 17.20 -14.53
C THR A 23 -16.52 17.45 -14.11
N VAL A 24 -16.30 17.65 -12.81
CA VAL A 24 -14.97 17.59 -12.22
C VAL A 24 -14.55 16.14 -12.37
N LEU A 25 -13.84 15.83 -13.44
CA LEU A 25 -12.98 14.66 -13.46
C LEU A 25 -11.93 14.91 -12.38
N SER A 26 -12.21 14.42 -11.18
CA SER A 26 -11.14 14.17 -10.22
C SER A 26 -10.24 13.12 -10.84
N SER A 27 -9.27 13.58 -11.62
CA SER A 27 -8.09 12.80 -11.92
C SER A 27 -7.49 12.49 -10.55
N GLY A 28 -7.84 11.34 -10.02
CA GLY A 28 -7.11 10.75 -8.90
C GLY A 28 -5.69 10.60 -9.41
N CYS A 29 -4.84 11.56 -9.09
CA CYS A 29 -3.42 11.31 -9.05
C CYS A 29 -3.28 10.14 -8.09
N SER A 30 -3.05 8.95 -8.66
CA SER A 30 -2.46 7.87 -7.91
C SER A 30 -1.11 8.43 -7.47
N ASP A 31 -1.07 8.93 -6.24
CA ASP A 31 0.19 9.20 -5.57
C ASP A 31 0.93 7.88 -5.55
N SER A 32 1.85 7.72 -6.49
CA SER A 32 2.83 6.63 -6.55
C SER A 32 3.86 6.76 -5.43
N ASN A 33 3.53 7.49 -4.39
CA ASN A 33 4.17 7.49 -3.10
C ASN A 33 3.45 6.48 -2.20
N ALA A 34 3.43 5.22 -2.64
CA ALA A 34 3.06 4.14 -1.74
C ALA A 34 3.93 4.28 -0.49
N ALA A 35 3.31 4.44 0.68
CA ALA A 35 4.04 4.59 1.91
C ALA A 35 5.05 3.44 2.05
N ASP A 36 6.27 3.74 2.46
CA ASP A 36 7.35 2.75 2.62
C ASP A 36 7.06 1.70 3.69
N HIS A 37 5.96 1.86 4.41
CA HIS A 37 5.56 0.99 5.52
C HIS A 37 4.08 0.68 5.51
N VAL A 38 3.72 -0.33 6.27
CA VAL A 38 2.34 -0.70 6.62
C VAL A 38 2.26 -0.93 8.11
N THR A 39 1.07 -0.72 8.68
CA THR A 39 0.82 -1.13 10.07
C THR A 39 0.84 -2.66 10.18
N LEU A 40 0.99 -3.15 11.39
CA LEU A 40 1.02 -4.59 11.64
C LEU A 40 -0.30 -5.27 11.23
N GLU A 41 -1.43 -4.64 11.51
CA GLU A 41 -2.78 -5.13 11.17
C GLU A 41 -2.99 -5.17 9.65
N GLN A 42 -2.56 -4.13 8.94
CA GLN A 42 -2.63 -4.10 7.47
C GLN A 42 -1.75 -5.20 6.86
N ALA A 43 -0.52 -5.33 7.37
CA ALA A 43 0.41 -6.37 6.91
C ALA A 43 -0.19 -7.77 7.07
N ARG A 44 -0.78 -8.06 8.23
CA ARG A 44 -1.43 -9.32 8.49
C ARG A 44 -2.61 -9.57 7.55
N ALA A 45 -3.48 -8.58 7.36
CA ALA A 45 -4.64 -8.71 6.47
C ALA A 45 -4.22 -8.94 5.01
N GLU A 46 -3.21 -8.24 4.52
CA GLU A 46 -2.69 -8.43 3.16
C GLU A 46 -2.02 -9.80 3.00
N PHE A 47 -1.26 -10.24 3.98
CA PHE A 47 -0.59 -11.54 3.99
C PHE A 47 -1.59 -12.70 4.06
N GLU A 48 -2.51 -12.70 5.04
CA GLU A 48 -3.50 -13.78 5.22
C GLU A 48 -4.47 -13.88 4.04
N SER A 49 -4.76 -12.77 3.36
CA SER A 49 -5.57 -12.78 2.14
C SER A 49 -4.81 -13.16 0.86
N GLY A 50 -3.50 -13.42 0.95
CA GLY A 50 -2.65 -13.73 -0.20
C GLY A 50 -2.34 -12.56 -1.13
N LYS A 51 -2.68 -11.32 -0.73
CA LYS A 51 -2.39 -10.11 -1.52
C LYS A 51 -0.92 -9.73 -1.49
N ALA A 52 -0.21 -10.08 -0.43
CA ALA A 52 1.21 -9.79 -0.27
C ALA A 52 1.97 -11.00 0.27
N VAL A 53 3.25 -11.06 -0.03
CA VAL A 53 4.18 -12.02 0.56
C VAL A 53 4.80 -11.40 1.80
N LEU A 54 4.75 -12.09 2.95
CA LEU A 54 5.45 -11.68 4.16
C LEU A 54 6.83 -12.34 4.20
N VAL A 55 7.87 -11.53 4.31
CA VAL A 55 9.27 -11.99 4.37
C VAL A 55 9.86 -11.63 5.72
N ASP A 56 10.16 -12.63 6.52
CA ASP A 56 10.81 -12.46 7.81
C ASP A 56 12.34 -12.40 7.62
N VAL A 57 12.88 -11.19 7.78
CA VAL A 57 14.31 -10.91 7.60
C VAL A 57 15.12 -11.04 8.90
N ARG A 58 14.53 -11.58 9.96
CA ARG A 58 15.28 -11.93 11.17
C ARG A 58 16.30 -13.03 10.87
N GLU A 59 17.30 -13.17 11.71
CA GLU A 59 18.30 -14.23 11.55
C GLU A 59 17.72 -15.60 11.90
N SER A 60 18.30 -16.67 11.34
CA SER A 60 17.82 -18.04 11.52
C SER A 60 17.73 -18.48 12.98
N SER A 61 18.56 -17.93 13.87
CA SER A 61 18.50 -18.16 15.31
C SER A 61 17.22 -17.58 15.94
N GLU A 62 16.74 -16.45 15.41
CA GLU A 62 15.51 -15.79 15.88
C GLU A 62 14.25 -16.50 15.34
N HIS A 63 14.30 -17.05 14.12
CA HIS A 63 13.20 -17.84 13.55
C HIS A 63 12.81 -19.00 14.45
N LYS A 64 13.77 -19.60 15.17
CA LYS A 64 13.53 -20.70 16.12
C LYS A 64 12.59 -20.33 17.27
N THR A 65 12.41 -19.04 17.54
CA THR A 65 11.48 -18.55 18.57
C THR A 65 10.04 -18.52 18.11
N GLY A 66 9.78 -18.81 16.84
CA GLY A 66 8.47 -18.78 16.19
C GLY A 66 8.41 -17.79 15.05
N VAL A 67 7.65 -18.13 14.02
CA VAL A 67 7.43 -17.37 12.80
C VAL A 67 5.95 -17.31 12.45
N ALA A 68 5.51 -16.33 11.67
CA ALA A 68 4.16 -16.31 11.12
C ALA A 68 4.01 -17.47 10.12
N ASP A 69 2.93 -18.25 10.23
CA ASP A 69 2.72 -19.42 9.35
C ASP A 69 2.59 -19.00 7.89
N GLY A 70 3.43 -19.56 7.03
CA GLY A 70 3.49 -19.22 5.61
C GLY A 70 4.41 -18.05 5.25
N ALA A 71 5.03 -17.39 6.22
CA ALA A 71 6.04 -16.37 5.94
C ALA A 71 7.28 -16.99 5.27
N VAL A 72 7.85 -16.26 4.31
CA VAL A 72 9.13 -16.61 3.70
C VAL A 72 10.25 -16.22 4.68
N LEU A 73 11.08 -17.18 5.05
CA LEU A 73 12.18 -16.96 5.98
C LEU A 73 13.45 -16.65 5.19
N LEU A 74 13.88 -15.40 5.22
CA LEU A 74 15.04 -14.94 4.45
C LEU A 74 15.87 -13.97 5.29
N PRO A 75 16.84 -14.49 6.06
CA PRO A 75 17.69 -13.68 6.90
C PRO A 75 18.31 -12.49 6.17
N MET A 76 18.37 -11.33 6.84
CA MET A 76 18.94 -10.12 6.25
C MET A 76 20.40 -10.36 5.80
N SER A 77 21.17 -11.14 6.53
CA SER A 77 22.53 -11.53 6.16
C SER A 77 22.62 -12.30 4.83
N GLU A 78 21.60 -13.09 4.51
CA GLU A 78 21.49 -13.81 3.23
C GLU A 78 20.94 -12.90 2.13
N LEU A 79 19.88 -12.16 2.42
CA LEU A 79 19.21 -11.27 1.48
C LEU A 79 20.14 -10.18 0.94
N THR A 80 21.02 -9.63 1.78
CA THR A 80 21.98 -8.60 1.36
C THR A 80 23.01 -9.14 0.37
N GLN A 81 23.31 -10.44 0.42
CA GLN A 81 24.23 -11.10 -0.50
C GLN A 81 23.52 -11.59 -1.78
N LYS A 82 22.24 -11.95 -1.69
CA LYS A 82 21.44 -12.53 -2.76
C LYS A 82 20.08 -11.84 -2.87
N PRO A 83 20.04 -10.57 -3.26
CA PRO A 83 18.78 -9.83 -3.31
C PRO A 83 17.77 -10.38 -4.31
N ASN A 84 18.22 -11.09 -5.33
CA ASN A 84 17.37 -11.73 -6.34
C ASN A 84 16.51 -12.90 -5.83
N LEU A 85 16.64 -13.26 -4.55
CA LEU A 85 15.73 -14.23 -3.91
C LEU A 85 14.31 -13.69 -3.72
N LEU A 86 14.13 -12.37 -3.75
CA LEU A 86 12.81 -11.75 -3.68
C LEU A 86 12.19 -11.57 -5.07
N PRO A 87 10.87 -11.75 -5.20
CA PRO A 87 10.17 -11.48 -6.45
C PRO A 87 10.24 -9.99 -6.79
N LYS A 88 10.60 -9.67 -8.03
CA LYS A 88 10.59 -8.29 -8.56
C LYS A 88 9.29 -7.93 -9.26
N ASN A 89 8.31 -8.84 -9.27
CA ASN A 89 7.02 -8.56 -9.88
C ASN A 89 6.31 -7.42 -9.15
N PRO A 90 6.02 -6.29 -9.80
CA PRO A 90 5.31 -5.17 -9.17
C PRO A 90 3.88 -5.53 -8.73
N ASP A 91 3.29 -6.55 -9.36
CA ASP A 91 1.94 -7.02 -9.02
C ASP A 91 1.91 -7.92 -7.78
N GLN A 92 3.07 -8.25 -7.22
CA GLN A 92 3.17 -9.05 -5.99
C GLN A 92 3.87 -8.25 -4.90
N PRO A 93 3.12 -7.53 -4.07
CA PRO A 93 3.67 -6.78 -2.94
C PRO A 93 4.46 -7.67 -1.96
N VAL A 94 5.58 -7.15 -1.50
CA VAL A 94 6.44 -7.80 -0.51
C VAL A 94 6.44 -6.97 0.79
N LEU A 95 6.19 -7.61 1.90
CA LEU A 95 6.19 -7.04 3.24
C LEU A 95 7.38 -7.58 4.02
N LEU A 96 8.33 -6.71 4.34
CA LEU A 96 9.49 -7.07 5.15
C LEU A 96 9.16 -6.93 6.63
N ILE A 97 9.32 -7.99 7.39
CA ILE A 97 9.15 -7.97 8.83
C ILE A 97 10.46 -8.40 9.52
N CYS A 98 10.81 -7.73 10.60
CA CYS A 98 11.90 -8.17 11.49
C CYS A 98 11.42 -8.17 12.94
N ASN A 99 12.31 -8.13 13.92
CA ASN A 99 11.87 -8.16 15.32
C ASN A 99 11.09 -6.90 15.74
N THR A 100 11.57 -5.72 15.35
CA THR A 100 10.86 -4.44 15.59
C THR A 100 10.47 -3.77 14.27
N GLN A 101 11.35 -3.06 13.62
CA GLN A 101 11.21 -2.49 12.27
C GLN A 101 12.54 -1.99 11.69
N ASN A 102 13.58 -1.89 12.53
CA ASN A 102 14.81 -1.22 12.14
C ASN A 102 15.55 -1.96 11.02
N ARG A 103 15.65 -3.30 11.12
CA ARG A 103 16.30 -4.12 10.08
C ARG A 103 15.48 -4.15 8.79
N SER A 104 14.17 -4.32 8.89
CA SER A 104 13.30 -4.34 7.71
C SER A 104 13.28 -2.99 7.01
N LYS A 105 13.32 -1.87 7.74
CA LYS A 105 13.47 -0.52 7.18
C LYS A 105 14.81 -0.34 6.47
N ALA A 106 15.92 -0.78 7.07
CA ALA A 106 17.24 -0.72 6.45
C ALA A 106 17.30 -1.60 5.19
N THR A 107 16.75 -2.81 5.26
CA THR A 107 16.66 -3.74 4.12
C THR A 107 15.84 -3.14 2.97
N LEU A 108 14.73 -2.48 3.27
CA LEU A 108 13.92 -1.77 2.28
C LEU A 108 14.76 -0.76 1.49
N GLN A 109 15.55 0.07 2.17
CA GLN A 109 16.37 1.09 1.51
C GLN A 109 17.39 0.47 0.55
N LEU A 110 18.03 -0.62 0.94
CA LEU A 110 18.96 -1.35 0.08
C LEU A 110 18.26 -1.93 -1.15
N LEU A 111 17.10 -2.54 -0.97
CA LEU A 111 16.36 -3.16 -2.07
C LEU A 111 15.79 -2.12 -3.04
N LYS A 112 15.35 -0.96 -2.56
CA LYS A 112 14.94 0.15 -3.41
C LYS A 112 16.07 0.63 -4.31
N GLN A 113 17.29 0.74 -3.79
CA GLN A 113 18.47 1.08 -4.60
C GLN A 113 18.77 0.04 -5.69
N GLN A 114 18.31 -1.19 -5.51
CA GLN A 114 18.43 -2.30 -6.48
C GLN A 114 17.21 -2.42 -7.43
N GLY A 115 16.29 -1.45 -7.38
CA GLY A 115 15.15 -1.36 -8.29
C GLY A 115 13.87 -2.05 -7.83
N TYR A 116 13.80 -2.50 -6.57
CA TYR A 116 12.53 -3.01 -6.03
C TYR A 116 11.56 -1.86 -5.75
N GLN A 117 10.33 -1.96 -6.26
CA GLN A 117 9.29 -0.93 -6.11
C GLN A 117 8.08 -1.43 -5.32
N ASN A 118 7.85 -2.74 -5.30
CA ASN A 118 6.69 -3.41 -4.72
C ASN A 118 6.93 -3.86 -3.27
N ILE A 119 7.75 -3.13 -2.51
CA ILE A 119 8.25 -3.56 -1.20
C ILE A 119 7.96 -2.50 -0.13
N ARG A 120 7.52 -2.96 1.04
CA ARG A 120 7.24 -2.12 2.22
C ARG A 120 7.76 -2.82 3.48
N TYR A 121 8.06 -2.08 4.54
CA TYR A 121 8.35 -2.70 5.83
C TYR A 121 7.14 -2.67 6.75
N VAL A 122 7.09 -3.63 7.68
CA VAL A 122 6.02 -3.75 8.67
C VAL A 122 6.44 -3.06 9.96
N GLU A 123 5.63 -2.13 10.45
CA GLU A 123 5.84 -1.47 11.74
C GLU A 123 5.64 -2.45 12.90
N GLY A 124 6.38 -2.24 13.99
CA GLY A 124 6.29 -3.04 15.21
C GLY A 124 6.90 -4.43 15.13
N GLY A 125 6.96 -5.04 13.95
CA GLY A 125 7.62 -6.32 13.71
C GLY A 125 7.07 -7.51 14.50
N MET A 126 7.87 -8.58 14.58
CA MET A 126 7.48 -9.84 15.25
C MET A 126 7.32 -9.69 16.78
N SER A 127 7.96 -8.70 17.40
CA SER A 127 7.72 -8.41 18.82
C SER A 127 6.29 -7.95 19.08
N GLN A 128 5.74 -7.08 18.23
CA GLN A 128 4.34 -6.66 18.32
C GLN A 128 3.39 -7.77 17.87
N TRP A 129 3.76 -8.56 16.86
CA TRP A 129 2.99 -9.75 16.45
C TRP A 129 2.75 -10.68 17.63
N SER A 130 3.81 -10.99 18.36
CA SER A 130 3.74 -11.82 19.58
C SER A 130 2.95 -11.14 20.72
N ALA A 131 3.13 -9.84 20.92
CA ALA A 131 2.41 -9.08 21.95
C ALA A 131 0.89 -9.04 21.72
N GLN A 132 0.45 -9.08 20.46
CA GLN A 132 -0.97 -9.22 20.07
C GLN A 132 -1.50 -10.64 20.29
N GLY A 133 -0.67 -11.58 20.70
CA GLY A 133 -1.06 -12.98 20.85
C GLY A 133 -1.36 -13.69 19.51
N TRP A 134 -0.86 -13.18 18.41
CA TRP A 134 -1.09 -13.78 17.10
C TRP A 134 -0.28 -15.07 16.93
N PRO A 135 -0.83 -16.06 16.21
CA PRO A 135 -0.21 -17.37 16.09
C PRO A 135 1.22 -17.33 15.56
N LEU A 136 2.07 -18.13 16.18
CA LEU A 136 3.43 -18.40 15.72
C LEU A 136 3.58 -19.92 15.56
N VAL A 137 4.32 -20.32 14.54
CA VAL A 137 4.66 -21.73 14.28
C VAL A 137 6.17 -21.94 14.31
N SER A 138 6.59 -23.19 14.47
CA SER A 138 8.00 -23.52 14.29
C SER A 138 8.39 -23.37 12.82
N PRO A 139 9.60 -22.87 12.51
CA PRO A 139 10.08 -22.80 11.14
C PRO A 139 10.16 -24.20 10.53
N LYS A 140 9.78 -24.31 9.26
CA LYS A 140 9.86 -25.57 8.48
C LYS A 140 11.21 -25.69 7.83
#